data_1aba46d92259a23e1fe3553c561af7f5
#
_entry.id   1aba46d92259a23e1fe3553c561af7f5
#
_cell.length_a   1.000
_cell.length_b   1.000
_cell.length_c   1.000
_cell.angle_alpha   90.00
_cell.angle_beta   90.00
_cell.angle_gamma   90.00
#
_symmetry.space_group_name_H-M   'P 1'
#
loop_
_entity.id
_entity.type
_entity.pdbx_description
1 polymer ?
#
loop_
_entity_poly.entity_id
_entity_poly.type
_entity_poly.pdbx_seq_one_letter_code
_entity_poly.pdbx_strand_id
1 'polypeptide(L)'
;MSPEEQSPMLPYTEEDKEFVWNELNLDENMVRESVEAITDWFNKQPHLVNAGIDKYCIEKMIIISKGSIEKAKQRIDSYYKYRYLAPEFIQERDMLRDPQSKIWDACVIFTIPKMQNGRRVHFMKFSEDLGMFDITQLFRNCFMNGLNWRIQAIHVINLQGPTALVQRALDFFGQFFNTLIMSRVLLHESEEDLLKFVPKEYLPEDYGGTAPHTKVFTENMEKEFKRQKTIDFLLDCSRMVSDESRRPRDEYSEENLPGSFRKLEVD
;
A
#
# COMPACT_ATOMS: atom_id res chain seq x y z
N MET A 1 11.66 5.31 15.69
CA MET A 1 11.41 3.91 16.11
C MET A 1 12.77 3.26 16.27
N SER A 2 13.06 2.66 17.43
CA SER A 2 14.33 1.97 17.62
C SER A 2 14.40 0.75 16.66
N PRO A 3 15.62 0.24 16.33
CA PRO A 3 15.75 -0.98 15.52
C PRO A 3 14.98 -2.18 16.09
N GLU A 4 14.75 -2.22 17.40
CA GLU A 4 14.00 -3.27 18.09
C GLU A 4 12.47 -3.16 17.89
N GLU A 5 11.99 -1.97 17.53
CA GLU A 5 10.57 -1.69 17.26
C GLU A 5 10.21 -1.91 15.79
N GLN A 6 11.20 -2.01 14.90
CA GLN A 6 10.95 -2.29 13.48
C GLN A 6 10.47 -3.73 13.29
N SER A 7 9.56 -3.91 12.33
CA SER A 7 9.22 -5.26 11.89
C SER A 7 10.44 -5.91 11.24
N PRO A 8 10.82 -7.14 11.64
CA PRO A 8 11.93 -7.86 11.00
C PRO A 8 11.67 -8.14 9.51
N MET A 9 10.41 -8.02 9.09
CA MET A 9 10.01 -8.19 7.68
C MET A 9 10.22 -6.93 6.84
N LEU A 10 10.30 -5.77 7.46
CA LEU A 10 10.42 -4.49 6.78
C LEU A 10 11.50 -3.60 7.41
N PRO A 11 12.71 -4.12 7.66
CA PRO A 11 13.78 -3.31 8.22
C PRO A 11 14.16 -2.19 7.26
N TYR A 12 14.60 -1.08 7.79
CA TYR A 12 15.25 -0.01 7.03
C TYR A 12 16.42 0.53 7.87
N THR A 13 17.41 1.09 7.20
CA THR A 13 18.58 1.70 7.83
C THR A 13 18.42 3.22 7.88
N GLU A 14 19.25 3.89 8.68
CA GLU A 14 19.30 5.36 8.63
C GLU A 14 19.76 5.86 7.26
N GLU A 15 20.64 5.12 6.58
CA GLU A 15 21.06 5.43 5.20
C GLU A 15 19.89 5.38 4.21
N ASP A 16 18.99 4.37 4.33
CA ASP A 16 17.77 4.29 3.53
C ASP A 16 16.86 5.51 3.78
N LYS A 17 16.72 5.92 5.04
CA LYS A 17 15.94 7.08 5.45
C LYS A 17 16.54 8.36 4.88
N GLU A 18 17.84 8.58 5.07
CA GLU A 18 18.55 9.73 4.54
C GLU A 18 18.46 9.82 3.02
N PHE A 19 18.60 8.69 2.32
CA PHE A 19 18.43 8.64 0.88
C PHE A 19 17.05 9.16 0.44
N VAL A 20 15.97 8.67 1.08
CA VAL A 20 14.59 9.08 0.77
C VAL A 20 14.37 10.57 1.10
N TRP A 21 14.86 11.02 2.23
CA TRP A 21 14.73 12.42 2.64
C TRP A 21 15.45 13.36 1.68
N ASN A 22 16.67 13.02 1.27
CA ASN A 22 17.44 13.78 0.28
C ASN A 22 16.74 13.82 -1.08
N GLU A 23 16.19 12.66 -1.55
CA GLU A 23 15.41 12.62 -2.81
C GLU A 23 14.20 13.57 -2.76
N LEU A 24 13.61 13.75 -1.59
CA LEU A 24 12.40 14.56 -1.40
C LEU A 24 12.69 15.99 -0.92
N ASN A 25 13.96 16.36 -0.74
CA ASN A 25 14.39 17.61 -0.13
C ASN A 25 13.74 17.87 1.24
N LEU A 26 13.65 16.81 2.06
CA LEU A 26 13.15 16.88 3.43
C LEU A 26 14.30 16.97 4.41
N ASP A 27 14.09 17.68 5.50
CA ASP A 27 14.96 17.68 6.67
C ASP A 27 14.16 17.39 7.95
N GLU A 28 14.88 17.17 9.06
CA GLU A 28 14.28 16.79 10.33
C GLU A 28 13.31 17.84 10.87
N ASN A 29 13.63 19.14 10.69
CA ASN A 29 12.79 20.23 11.14
C ASN A 29 11.49 20.29 10.33
N MET A 30 11.58 20.20 9.00
CA MET A 30 10.42 20.16 8.11
C MET A 30 9.49 18.99 8.44
N VAL A 31 10.04 17.79 8.67
CA VAL A 31 9.25 16.63 9.02
C VAL A 31 8.59 16.80 10.38
N ARG A 32 9.31 17.30 11.39
CA ARG A 32 8.78 17.56 12.72
C ARG A 32 7.61 18.55 12.69
N GLU A 33 7.82 19.72 12.05
CA GLU A 33 6.79 20.76 11.92
C GLU A 33 5.56 20.24 11.15
N SER A 34 5.79 19.45 10.10
CA SER A 34 4.71 18.81 9.35
C SER A 34 3.92 17.80 10.19
N VAL A 35 4.61 17.00 11.03
CA VAL A 35 3.96 16.06 11.95
C VAL A 35 3.10 16.81 12.96
N GLU A 36 3.61 17.89 13.56
CA GLU A 36 2.86 18.72 14.51
C GLU A 36 1.62 19.33 13.84
N ALA A 37 1.78 19.93 12.67
CA ALA A 37 0.67 20.53 11.92
C ALA A 37 -0.40 19.52 11.50
N ILE A 38 0.00 18.31 11.10
CA ILE A 38 -0.95 17.24 10.73
C ILE A 38 -1.64 16.67 11.98
N THR A 39 -0.91 16.51 13.09
CA THR A 39 -1.49 16.05 14.35
C THR A 39 -2.54 17.03 14.86
N ASP A 40 -2.24 18.32 14.83
CA ASP A 40 -3.18 19.37 15.20
C ASP A 40 -4.43 19.39 14.31
N TRP A 41 -4.23 19.23 13.01
CA TRP A 41 -5.33 19.13 12.07
C TRP A 41 -6.19 17.89 12.34
N PHE A 42 -5.58 16.71 12.52
CA PHE A 42 -6.26 15.45 12.76
C PHE A 42 -7.16 15.52 14.00
N ASN A 43 -6.65 16.07 15.09
CA ASN A 43 -7.38 16.22 16.35
C ASN A 43 -8.55 17.22 16.28
N LYS A 44 -8.56 18.09 15.27
CA LYS A 44 -9.65 19.03 15.01
C LYS A 44 -10.73 18.48 14.08
N GLN A 45 -10.52 17.28 13.46
CA GLN A 45 -11.50 16.68 12.58
C GLN A 45 -12.53 15.88 13.38
N PRO A 46 -13.83 16.25 13.36
CA PRO A 46 -14.86 15.57 14.19
C PRO A 46 -14.97 14.07 13.90
N HIS A 47 -14.72 13.67 12.67
CA HIS A 47 -14.81 12.26 12.22
C HIS A 47 -13.51 11.46 12.43
N LEU A 48 -12.40 12.09 12.83
CA LEU A 48 -11.11 11.44 13.04
C LEU A 48 -10.65 11.46 14.51
N VAL A 49 -11.12 12.41 15.30
CA VAL A 49 -10.59 12.71 16.64
C VAL A 49 -10.53 11.49 17.58
N ASN A 50 -11.43 10.54 17.42
CA ASN A 50 -11.48 9.31 18.24
C ASN A 50 -10.74 8.13 17.61
N ALA A 51 -10.27 8.27 16.38
CA ALA A 51 -9.65 7.16 15.65
C ALA A 51 -8.18 6.94 16.02
N GLY A 52 -7.50 7.99 16.52
CA GLY A 52 -6.08 7.96 16.83
C GLY A 52 -5.19 7.88 15.59
N ILE A 53 -4.01 8.46 15.67
CA ILE A 53 -2.96 8.32 14.66
C ILE A 53 -1.60 8.44 15.37
N ASP A 54 -0.66 7.58 15.03
CA ASP A 54 0.69 7.67 15.56
C ASP A 54 1.61 8.55 14.68
N LYS A 55 2.65 9.05 15.29
CA LYS A 55 3.64 9.90 14.64
C LYS A 55 4.29 9.21 13.43
N TYR A 56 4.57 7.93 13.53
CA TYR A 56 5.20 7.15 12.47
C TYR A 56 4.29 7.02 11.23
N CYS A 57 2.98 6.83 11.45
CA CYS A 57 2.01 6.86 10.35
C CYS A 57 1.99 8.23 9.65
N ILE A 58 2.04 9.32 10.41
CA ILE A 58 2.08 10.68 9.84
C ILE A 58 3.36 10.89 9.03
N GLU A 59 4.52 10.51 9.54
CA GLU A 59 5.80 10.62 8.82
C GLU A 59 5.78 9.87 7.49
N LYS A 60 5.23 8.65 7.48
CA LYS A 60 5.01 7.89 6.24
C LYS A 60 4.12 8.63 5.24
N MET A 61 3.03 9.23 5.71
CA MET A 61 2.12 9.99 4.84
C MET A 61 2.79 11.23 4.25
N ILE A 62 3.66 11.90 5.01
CA ILE A 62 4.46 13.02 4.53
C ILE A 62 5.41 12.55 3.40
N ILE A 63 6.13 11.45 3.62
CA ILE A 63 7.05 10.87 2.62
C ILE A 63 6.31 10.47 1.34
N ILE A 64 5.19 9.75 1.45
CA ILE A 64 4.39 9.31 0.32
C ILE A 64 3.82 10.51 -0.45
N SER A 65 3.51 11.59 0.27
CA SER A 65 3.00 12.85 -0.29
C SER A 65 4.09 13.80 -0.75
N LYS A 66 5.36 13.34 -0.79
CA LYS A 66 6.53 14.14 -1.20
C LYS A 66 6.66 15.46 -0.41
N GLY A 67 6.46 15.42 0.89
CA GLY A 67 6.54 16.58 1.76
C GLY A 67 5.31 17.50 1.76
N SER A 68 4.31 17.25 0.92
CA SER A 68 3.10 18.10 0.88
C SER A 68 2.17 17.78 2.04
N ILE A 69 2.03 18.72 2.98
CA ILE A 69 1.15 18.59 4.15
C ILE A 69 -0.31 18.40 3.72
N GLU A 70 -0.79 19.15 2.73
CA GLU A 70 -2.18 19.06 2.28
C GLU A 70 -2.48 17.72 1.60
N LYS A 71 -1.56 17.21 0.78
CA LYS A 71 -1.70 15.87 0.21
C LYS A 71 -1.62 14.78 1.28
N ALA A 72 -0.81 14.97 2.32
CA ALA A 72 -0.72 14.05 3.44
C ALA A 72 -2.05 14.01 4.22
N LYS A 73 -2.65 15.16 4.52
CA LYS A 73 -3.97 15.26 5.15
C LYS A 73 -5.06 14.55 4.33
N GLN A 74 -5.11 14.80 3.02
CA GLN A 74 -6.06 14.15 2.11
C GLN A 74 -5.89 12.62 2.11
N ARG A 75 -4.64 12.14 2.09
CA ARG A 75 -4.35 10.70 2.15
C ARG A 75 -4.77 10.08 3.48
N ILE A 76 -4.49 10.76 4.58
CA ILE A 76 -4.91 10.32 5.92
C ILE A 76 -6.43 10.23 5.96
N ASP A 77 -7.13 11.27 5.55
CA ASP A 77 -8.60 11.29 5.54
C ASP A 77 -9.17 10.15 4.69
N SER A 78 -8.67 9.99 3.46
CA SER A 78 -9.05 8.89 2.57
C SER A 78 -8.75 7.53 3.21
N TYR A 79 -7.59 7.34 3.81
CA TYR A 79 -7.19 6.08 4.45
C TYR A 79 -8.19 5.66 5.53
N TYR A 80 -8.60 6.60 6.40
CA TYR A 80 -9.57 6.32 7.46
C TYR A 80 -10.98 6.09 6.91
N LYS A 81 -11.40 6.86 5.90
CA LYS A 81 -12.68 6.68 5.20
C LYS A 81 -12.79 5.28 4.58
N TYR A 82 -11.75 4.83 3.87
CA TYR A 82 -11.79 3.49 3.25
C TYR A 82 -11.78 2.36 4.27
N ARG A 83 -11.16 2.54 5.40
CA ARG A 83 -11.21 1.60 6.52
C ARG A 83 -12.62 1.46 7.08
N TYR A 84 -13.38 2.53 7.07
CA TYR A 84 -14.81 2.50 7.43
C TYR A 84 -15.65 1.82 6.33
N LEU A 85 -15.38 2.11 5.06
CA LEU A 85 -16.19 1.61 3.93
C LEU A 85 -15.95 0.13 3.61
N ALA A 86 -14.82 -0.44 4.01
CA ALA A 86 -14.45 -1.83 3.74
C ALA A 86 -14.00 -2.54 5.02
N PRO A 87 -14.90 -2.67 6.01
CA PRO A 87 -14.55 -3.26 7.30
C PRO A 87 -14.09 -4.70 7.18
N GLU A 88 -14.63 -5.47 6.24
CA GLU A 88 -14.29 -6.86 5.97
C GLU A 88 -12.81 -7.08 5.61
N PHE A 89 -12.12 -6.05 5.10
CA PHE A 89 -10.69 -6.13 4.77
C PHE A 89 -9.78 -5.52 5.84
N ILE A 90 -10.34 -4.77 6.77
CA ILE A 90 -9.58 -3.88 7.63
C ILE A 90 -9.84 -4.15 9.11
N GLN A 91 -11.09 -4.42 9.48
CA GLN A 91 -11.47 -4.72 10.86
C GLN A 91 -11.27 -6.20 11.15
N GLU A 92 -11.04 -6.52 12.42
CA GLU A 92 -10.87 -7.89 12.90
C GLU A 92 -9.77 -8.68 12.16
N ARG A 93 -8.65 -8.03 11.88
CA ARG A 93 -7.51 -8.63 11.15
C ARG A 93 -6.80 -9.71 11.96
N ASP A 94 -7.47 -10.82 12.16
CA ASP A 94 -6.79 -12.05 12.48
C ASP A 94 -6.45 -12.78 11.16
N MET A 95 -5.22 -12.58 10.68
CA MET A 95 -4.74 -13.16 9.41
C MET A 95 -4.71 -14.69 9.41
N LEU A 96 -5.00 -15.32 10.53
CA LEU A 96 -5.04 -16.78 10.70
C LEU A 96 -6.47 -17.33 10.73
N ARG A 97 -7.48 -16.47 10.76
CA ARG A 97 -8.90 -16.85 10.77
C ARG A 97 -9.58 -16.56 9.45
N ASP A 98 -10.58 -17.37 9.12
CA ASP A 98 -11.46 -17.11 8.01
C ASP A 98 -12.21 -15.77 8.17
N PRO A 99 -12.42 -15.01 7.09
CA PRO A 99 -12.03 -15.32 5.69
C PRO A 99 -10.58 -14.93 5.33
N GLN A 100 -9.84 -14.24 6.21
CA GLN A 100 -8.52 -13.69 5.89
C GLN A 100 -7.48 -14.78 5.61
N SER A 101 -7.58 -15.94 6.27
CA SER A 101 -6.66 -17.05 6.03
C SER A 101 -6.72 -17.56 4.59
N LYS A 102 -7.88 -17.49 3.94
CA LYS A 102 -8.07 -17.92 2.55
C LYS A 102 -7.35 -17.06 1.52
N ILE A 103 -6.95 -15.83 1.88
CA ILE A 103 -6.16 -14.99 0.99
C ILE A 103 -4.81 -15.63 0.68
N TRP A 104 -4.27 -16.41 1.61
CA TRP A 104 -2.99 -17.11 1.44
C TRP A 104 -3.10 -18.27 0.45
N ASP A 105 -4.29 -18.86 0.29
CA ASP A 105 -4.57 -19.87 -0.72
C ASP A 105 -4.75 -19.26 -2.11
N ALA A 106 -5.28 -18.04 -2.16
CA ALA A 106 -5.58 -17.33 -3.40
C ALA A 106 -4.39 -16.56 -3.98
N CYS A 107 -3.47 -16.12 -3.14
CA CYS A 107 -2.31 -15.36 -3.61
C CYS A 107 -1.11 -15.48 -2.68
N VAL A 108 0.08 -15.37 -3.28
CA VAL A 108 1.34 -15.21 -2.58
C VAL A 108 1.69 -13.72 -2.60
N ILE A 109 1.78 -13.10 -1.43
CA ILE A 109 2.13 -11.68 -1.29
C ILE A 109 3.23 -11.58 -0.24
N PHE A 110 4.34 -10.97 -0.57
CA PHE A 110 5.39 -10.63 0.40
C PHE A 110 6.21 -9.44 -0.07
N THR A 111 7.01 -8.92 0.84
CA THR A 111 7.94 -7.83 0.56
C THR A 111 9.35 -8.34 0.74
N ILE A 112 10.22 -8.08 -0.22
CA ILE A 112 11.65 -8.33 -0.06
C ILE A 112 12.17 -7.39 1.03
N PRO A 113 12.77 -7.90 2.12
CA PRO A 113 13.21 -7.07 3.24
C PRO A 113 14.27 -6.04 2.85
N LYS A 114 15.17 -6.40 1.94
CA LYS A 114 16.25 -5.53 1.47
C LYS A 114 15.69 -4.36 0.67
N MET A 115 16.18 -3.16 0.94
CA MET A 115 15.85 -1.95 0.19
C MET A 115 16.94 -1.63 -0.84
N GLN A 116 16.53 -1.00 -1.93
CA GLN A 116 17.42 -0.42 -2.92
C GLN A 116 17.06 1.07 -3.08
N ASN A 117 17.97 1.94 -2.65
CA ASN A 117 17.77 3.39 -2.77
C ASN A 117 16.38 3.81 -2.19
N GLY A 118 16.10 3.39 -0.97
CA GLY A 118 14.84 3.68 -0.29
C GLY A 118 13.59 3.03 -0.90
N ARG A 119 13.74 2.08 -1.83
CA ARG A 119 12.65 1.39 -2.52
C ARG A 119 12.61 -0.08 -2.15
N ARG A 120 11.39 -0.64 -2.14
CA ARG A 120 11.17 -2.07 -1.88
C ARG A 120 10.52 -2.75 -3.06
N VAL A 121 10.85 -4.02 -3.23
CA VAL A 121 10.14 -4.90 -4.15
C VAL A 121 9.04 -5.62 -3.36
N HIS A 122 7.79 -5.38 -3.77
CA HIS A 122 6.64 -6.16 -3.33
C HIS A 122 6.35 -7.20 -4.39
N PHE A 123 6.29 -8.44 -3.97
CA PHE A 123 5.98 -9.56 -4.84
C PHE A 123 4.52 -9.97 -4.65
N MET A 124 3.83 -10.21 -5.76
CA MET A 124 2.46 -10.70 -5.75
C MET A 124 2.28 -11.74 -6.85
N LYS A 125 1.78 -12.90 -6.50
CA LYS A 125 1.41 -13.98 -7.42
C LYS A 125 0.00 -14.42 -7.11
N PHE A 126 -0.83 -14.50 -8.11
CA PHE A 126 -2.19 -15.03 -7.99
C PHE A 126 -2.21 -16.52 -8.32
N SER A 127 -3.02 -17.30 -7.61
CA SER A 127 -3.30 -18.69 -7.97
C SER A 127 -4.22 -18.73 -9.20
N GLU A 128 -4.23 -19.83 -9.92
CA GLU A 128 -5.13 -20.05 -11.07
C GLU A 128 -6.60 -20.13 -10.65
N ASP A 129 -6.85 -20.57 -9.42
CA ASP A 129 -8.20 -20.70 -8.84
C ASP A 129 -8.53 -19.51 -7.93
N LEU A 130 -8.90 -18.39 -8.55
CA LEU A 130 -9.34 -17.17 -7.86
C LEU A 130 -10.83 -17.18 -7.54
N GLY A 131 -11.53 -18.29 -7.75
CA GLY A 131 -12.99 -18.39 -7.79
C GLY A 131 -13.77 -17.95 -6.54
N MET A 132 -13.11 -17.61 -5.43
CA MET A 132 -13.75 -17.14 -4.21
C MET A 132 -13.52 -15.67 -3.88
N PHE A 133 -12.60 -14.99 -4.57
CA PHE A 133 -12.32 -13.58 -4.31
C PHE A 133 -12.79 -12.73 -5.48
N ASP A 134 -13.63 -11.74 -5.20
CA ASP A 134 -13.84 -10.65 -6.14
C ASP A 134 -12.57 -9.80 -6.19
N ILE A 135 -11.70 -10.15 -7.14
CA ILE A 135 -10.43 -9.45 -7.40
C ILE A 135 -10.71 -7.97 -7.62
N THR A 136 -11.85 -7.63 -8.23
CA THR A 136 -12.28 -6.25 -8.47
C THR A 136 -12.38 -5.50 -7.16
N GLN A 137 -13.03 -6.11 -6.17
CA GLN A 137 -13.23 -5.52 -4.86
C GLN A 137 -11.92 -5.46 -4.08
N LEU A 138 -11.10 -6.51 -4.13
CA LEU A 138 -9.77 -6.54 -3.52
C LEU A 138 -8.88 -5.43 -4.09
N PHE A 139 -8.81 -5.30 -5.41
CA PHE A 139 -8.03 -4.25 -6.06
C PHE A 139 -8.57 -2.85 -5.77
N ARG A 140 -9.88 -2.65 -5.88
CA ARG A 140 -10.49 -1.35 -5.59
C ARG A 140 -10.19 -0.90 -4.16
N ASN A 141 -10.34 -1.77 -3.19
CA ASN A 141 -10.22 -1.41 -1.78
C ASN A 141 -8.75 -1.38 -1.31
N CYS A 142 -7.90 -2.29 -1.78
CA CYS A 142 -6.51 -2.33 -1.38
C CYS A 142 -5.63 -1.37 -2.17
N PHE A 143 -5.76 -1.32 -3.49
CA PHE A 143 -4.81 -0.60 -4.35
C PHE A 143 -5.21 0.85 -4.63
N MET A 144 -6.51 1.15 -4.74
CA MET A 144 -6.91 2.51 -5.08
C MET A 144 -6.81 3.47 -3.89
N ASN A 145 -7.15 2.99 -2.70
CA ASN A 145 -7.45 3.91 -1.60
C ASN A 145 -6.97 3.43 -0.23
N GLY A 146 -6.65 2.14 -0.08
CA GLY A 146 -6.28 1.54 1.20
C GLY A 146 -4.78 1.38 1.41
N LEU A 147 -4.00 1.24 0.33
CA LEU A 147 -2.56 1.10 0.39
C LEU A 147 -1.90 2.45 0.12
N ASN A 148 -1.35 3.04 1.17
CA ASN A 148 -0.56 4.25 1.06
C ASN A 148 0.84 3.91 0.51
N TRP A 149 0.90 3.55 -0.77
CA TRP A 149 2.13 3.24 -1.48
C TRP A 149 2.49 4.34 -2.48
N ARG A 150 3.77 4.58 -2.61
CA ARG A 150 4.36 5.35 -3.70
C ARG A 150 4.88 4.38 -4.73
N ILE A 151 4.01 3.92 -5.64
CA ILE A 151 4.37 2.97 -6.69
C ILE A 151 5.32 3.65 -7.67
N GLN A 152 6.49 3.05 -7.89
CA GLN A 152 7.49 3.50 -8.86
C GLN A 152 7.34 2.80 -10.20
N ALA A 153 7.15 1.48 -10.17
CA ALA A 153 6.88 0.65 -11.32
C ALA A 153 6.08 -0.58 -10.91
N ILE A 154 5.34 -1.16 -11.83
CA ILE A 154 4.66 -2.44 -11.72
C ILE A 154 5.20 -3.33 -12.83
N HIS A 155 5.98 -4.33 -12.46
CA HIS A 155 6.53 -5.30 -13.38
C HIS A 155 5.63 -6.54 -13.41
N VAL A 156 5.14 -6.89 -14.59
CA VAL A 156 4.27 -8.06 -14.79
C VAL A 156 5.04 -9.08 -15.62
N ILE A 157 5.13 -10.31 -15.10
CA ILE A 157 5.87 -11.43 -15.72
C ILE A 157 4.97 -12.66 -15.81
N ASN A 158 5.46 -13.70 -16.50
CA ASN A 158 4.77 -15.00 -16.65
C ASN A 158 3.37 -14.88 -17.26
N LEU A 159 3.26 -14.03 -18.26
CA LEU A 159 2.05 -13.85 -19.06
C LEU A 159 1.91 -15.05 -20.03
N GLN A 160 1.83 -16.27 -19.47
CA GLN A 160 1.56 -17.46 -20.27
C GLN A 160 0.10 -17.46 -20.68
N GLY A 161 -0.18 -17.03 -21.90
CA GLY A 161 -1.54 -17.02 -22.42
C GLY A 161 -1.67 -16.21 -23.71
N PRO A 162 -2.83 -16.29 -24.38
CA PRO A 162 -3.10 -15.48 -25.55
C PRO A 162 -2.95 -14.00 -25.21
N THR A 163 -2.29 -13.24 -26.06
CA THR A 163 -2.12 -11.75 -25.92
C THR A 163 -3.41 -11.04 -25.57
N ALA A 164 -4.55 -11.58 -26.02
CA ALA A 164 -5.89 -11.07 -25.70
C ALA A 164 -6.25 -11.20 -24.20
N LEU A 165 -5.74 -12.20 -23.47
CA LEU A 165 -5.99 -12.35 -22.03
C LEU A 165 -5.21 -11.32 -21.24
N VAL A 166 -3.97 -11.09 -21.66
CA VAL A 166 -3.10 -10.05 -21.07
C VAL A 166 -3.71 -8.67 -21.29
N GLN A 167 -4.18 -8.39 -22.50
CA GLN A 167 -4.82 -7.12 -22.80
C GLN A 167 -6.09 -6.92 -21.97
N ARG A 168 -6.93 -7.95 -21.83
CA ARG A 168 -8.13 -7.88 -20.96
C ARG A 168 -7.77 -7.62 -19.49
N ALA A 169 -6.68 -8.23 -18.98
CA ALA A 169 -6.21 -7.97 -17.64
C ALA A 169 -5.75 -6.50 -17.49
N LEU A 170 -5.02 -5.97 -18.45
CA LEU A 170 -4.59 -4.57 -18.47
C LEU A 170 -5.78 -3.60 -18.58
N ASP A 171 -6.75 -3.89 -19.44
CA ASP A 171 -7.96 -3.10 -19.58
C ASP A 171 -8.78 -3.11 -18.28
N PHE A 172 -8.84 -4.28 -17.64
CA PHE A 172 -9.47 -4.43 -16.33
C PHE A 172 -8.76 -3.59 -15.27
N PHE A 173 -7.44 -3.70 -15.15
CA PHE A 173 -6.67 -2.90 -14.19
C PHE A 173 -6.69 -1.41 -14.53
N GLY A 174 -6.74 -1.05 -15.82
CA GLY A 174 -6.83 0.33 -16.30
C GLY A 174 -8.08 1.07 -15.81
N GLN A 175 -9.15 0.35 -15.46
CA GLN A 175 -10.35 0.94 -14.88
C GLN A 175 -10.14 1.43 -13.43
N PHE A 176 -9.15 0.86 -12.73
CA PHE A 176 -8.87 1.15 -11.33
C PHE A 176 -7.69 2.09 -11.14
N PHE A 177 -6.76 2.12 -12.08
CA PHE A 177 -5.57 2.94 -11.98
C PHE A 177 -5.72 4.20 -12.85
N ASN A 178 -5.24 5.31 -12.31
CA ASN A 178 -5.13 6.52 -13.09
C ASN A 178 -4.04 6.36 -14.19
N THR A 179 -4.06 7.23 -15.17
CA THR A 179 -3.14 7.23 -16.32
C THR A 179 -1.67 7.18 -15.89
N LEU A 180 -1.33 7.88 -14.79
CA LEU A 180 0.02 7.90 -14.26
C LEU A 180 0.48 6.53 -13.73
N ILE A 181 -0.38 5.78 -13.05
CA ILE A 181 -0.04 4.43 -12.56
C ILE A 181 0.03 3.46 -13.74
N MET A 182 -0.89 3.58 -14.69
CA MET A 182 -0.87 2.74 -15.88
C MET A 182 0.40 2.93 -16.73
N SER A 183 0.92 4.15 -16.81
CA SER A 183 2.19 4.42 -17.51
C SER A 183 3.43 3.78 -16.82
N ARG A 184 3.28 3.27 -15.60
CA ARG A 184 4.33 2.58 -14.84
C ARG A 184 4.23 1.05 -14.92
N VAL A 185 3.24 0.52 -15.62
CA VAL A 185 3.08 -0.92 -15.84
C VAL A 185 3.99 -1.35 -16.97
N LEU A 186 4.90 -2.26 -16.67
CA LEU A 186 5.88 -2.83 -17.60
C LEU A 186 5.63 -4.33 -17.71
N LEU A 187 5.41 -4.78 -18.94
CA LEU A 187 5.22 -6.20 -19.26
C LEU A 187 6.54 -6.80 -19.70
N HIS A 188 6.88 -7.96 -19.17
CA HIS A 188 8.11 -8.67 -19.52
C HIS A 188 7.77 -10.01 -20.14
N GLU A 189 8.41 -10.31 -21.27
CA GLU A 189 8.23 -11.58 -21.97
C GLU A 189 9.06 -12.69 -21.32
N SER A 190 10.12 -12.32 -20.59
CA SER A 190 11.00 -13.25 -19.91
C SER A 190 11.56 -12.70 -18.59
N GLU A 191 12.14 -13.59 -17.79
CA GLU A 191 12.84 -13.20 -16.56
C GLU A 191 14.08 -12.35 -16.87
N GLU A 192 14.76 -12.60 -17.99
CA GLU A 192 15.90 -11.81 -18.45
C GLU A 192 15.52 -10.36 -18.72
N ASP A 193 14.31 -10.14 -19.25
CA ASP A 193 13.80 -8.78 -19.47
C ASP A 193 13.51 -8.08 -18.14
N LEU A 194 12.96 -8.77 -17.16
CA LEU A 194 12.74 -8.24 -15.82
C LEU A 194 14.05 -7.85 -15.14
N LEU A 195 15.10 -8.67 -15.31
CA LEU A 195 16.42 -8.44 -14.70
C LEU A 195 17.14 -7.19 -15.23
N LYS A 196 16.68 -6.59 -16.33
CA LYS A 196 17.19 -5.28 -16.80
C LYS A 196 16.72 -4.12 -15.90
N PHE A 197 15.63 -4.32 -15.14
CA PHE A 197 15.02 -3.31 -14.30
C PHE A 197 15.16 -3.60 -12.81
N VAL A 198 15.10 -4.87 -12.43
CA VAL A 198 15.16 -5.32 -11.04
C VAL A 198 16.43 -6.16 -10.86
N PRO A 199 17.43 -5.71 -10.06
CA PRO A 199 18.64 -6.47 -9.83
C PRO A 199 18.37 -7.84 -9.19
N LYS A 200 19.22 -8.83 -9.49
CA LYS A 200 19.06 -10.23 -9.07
C LYS A 200 18.84 -10.41 -7.57
N GLU A 201 19.52 -9.63 -6.77
CA GLU A 201 19.43 -9.71 -5.30
C GLU A 201 18.06 -9.25 -4.72
N TYR A 202 17.19 -8.66 -5.55
CA TYR A 202 15.83 -8.27 -5.19
C TYR A 202 14.77 -9.16 -5.84
N LEU A 203 15.17 -10.27 -6.44
CA LEU A 203 14.25 -11.26 -6.98
C LEU A 203 14.50 -12.61 -6.33
N PRO A 204 13.42 -13.38 -6.04
CA PRO A 204 13.53 -14.76 -5.56
C PRO A 204 14.26 -15.66 -6.57
N GLU A 205 14.93 -16.70 -6.07
CA GLU A 205 15.68 -17.67 -6.92
C GLU A 205 14.80 -18.40 -7.91
N ASP A 206 13.54 -18.68 -7.55
CA ASP A 206 12.51 -19.28 -8.41
C ASP A 206 11.94 -18.30 -9.46
N TYR A 207 12.44 -17.07 -9.50
CA TYR A 207 12.18 -16.05 -10.53
C TYR A 207 13.50 -15.48 -11.11
N GLY A 208 14.53 -16.31 -11.19
CA GLY A 208 15.80 -15.95 -11.82
C GLY A 208 16.72 -15.04 -10.98
N GLY A 209 16.34 -14.76 -9.73
CA GLY A 209 17.10 -13.93 -8.80
C GLY A 209 18.09 -14.70 -7.94
N THR A 210 18.60 -14.04 -6.89
CA THR A 210 19.49 -14.61 -5.87
C THR A 210 18.94 -14.41 -4.44
N ALA A 211 17.78 -13.79 -4.29
CA ALA A 211 17.06 -13.76 -3.03
C ALA A 211 16.49 -15.16 -2.72
N PRO A 212 16.24 -15.48 -1.44
CA PRO A 212 15.64 -16.76 -1.07
C PRO A 212 14.39 -17.11 -1.88
N HIS A 213 14.11 -18.40 -2.06
CA HIS A 213 12.91 -18.89 -2.72
C HIS A 213 11.63 -18.28 -2.13
N THR A 214 10.61 -18.02 -2.96
CA THR A 214 9.33 -17.42 -2.53
C THR A 214 8.71 -18.11 -1.33
N LYS A 215 8.87 -19.45 -1.21
CA LYS A 215 8.41 -20.22 -0.07
C LYS A 215 9.02 -19.76 1.26
N VAL A 216 10.29 -19.38 1.27
CA VAL A 216 10.96 -18.90 2.50
C VAL A 216 10.35 -17.58 2.98
N PHE A 217 10.01 -16.69 2.04
CA PHE A 217 9.35 -15.43 2.36
C PHE A 217 7.94 -15.64 2.89
N THR A 218 7.16 -16.53 2.29
CA THR A 218 5.79 -16.84 2.75
C THR A 218 5.79 -17.50 4.12
N GLU A 219 6.68 -18.47 4.36
CA GLU A 219 6.82 -19.09 5.68
C GLU A 219 7.25 -18.09 6.77
N ASN A 220 8.15 -17.17 6.45
CA ASN A 220 8.56 -16.12 7.38
C ASN A 220 7.41 -15.14 7.67
N MET A 221 6.61 -14.81 6.66
CA MET A 221 5.43 -13.97 6.81
C MET A 221 4.38 -14.64 7.69
N GLU A 222 4.12 -15.92 7.45
CA GLU A 222 3.19 -16.73 8.27
C GLU A 222 3.65 -16.79 9.72
N LYS A 223 4.95 -17.01 9.97
CA LYS A 223 5.52 -16.97 11.34
C LYS A 223 5.34 -15.61 12.00
N GLU A 224 5.54 -14.52 11.26
CA GLU A 224 5.37 -13.16 11.80
C GLU A 224 3.91 -12.88 12.14
N PHE A 225 2.95 -13.29 11.31
CA PHE A 225 1.53 -13.14 11.60
C PHE A 225 1.03 -13.99 12.78
N LYS A 226 1.76 -15.06 13.12
CA LYS A 226 1.49 -15.88 14.32
C LYS A 226 2.06 -15.28 15.62
N ARG A 227 2.88 -14.22 15.53
CA ARG A 227 3.44 -13.57 16.72
C ARG A 227 2.38 -12.73 17.41
N GLN A 228 2.24 -12.91 18.73
CA GLN A 228 1.25 -12.18 19.51
C GLN A 228 1.37 -10.66 19.34
N LYS A 229 2.59 -10.12 19.36
CA LYS A 229 2.85 -8.69 19.12
C LYS A 229 2.27 -8.19 17.80
N THR A 230 2.37 -8.99 16.75
CA THR A 230 1.84 -8.64 15.41
C THR A 230 0.32 -8.71 15.40
N ILE A 231 -0.26 -9.74 16.02
CA ILE A 231 -1.71 -9.88 16.19
C ILE A 231 -2.27 -8.67 16.94
N ASP A 232 -1.70 -8.33 18.09
CA ASP A 232 -2.14 -7.19 18.89
C ASP A 232 -2.05 -5.88 18.13
N PHE A 233 -0.94 -5.66 17.41
CA PHE A 233 -0.76 -4.49 16.55
C PHE A 233 -1.83 -4.40 15.44
N LEU A 234 -2.13 -5.51 14.77
CA LEU A 234 -3.14 -5.54 13.70
C LEU A 234 -4.54 -5.30 14.26
N LEU A 235 -4.85 -5.85 15.44
CA LEU A 235 -6.13 -5.62 16.13
C LEU A 235 -6.26 -4.15 16.58
N ASP A 236 -5.22 -3.55 17.09
CA ASP A 236 -5.22 -2.12 17.44
C ASP A 236 -5.38 -1.25 16.20
N CYS A 237 -4.65 -1.56 15.12
CA CYS A 237 -4.83 -0.89 13.85
C CYS A 237 -6.26 -1.04 13.31
N SER A 238 -6.92 -2.18 13.52
CA SER A 238 -8.30 -2.41 13.04
C SER A 238 -9.33 -1.47 13.66
N ARG A 239 -9.04 -0.91 14.83
CA ARG A 239 -9.89 0.06 15.54
C ARG A 239 -9.74 1.49 15.02
N MET A 240 -8.68 1.77 14.26
CA MET A 240 -8.42 3.08 13.67
C MET A 240 -9.32 3.32 12.46
N VAL A 241 -10.55 3.73 12.69
CA VAL A 241 -11.60 3.97 11.66
C VAL A 241 -12.22 5.34 11.89
N SER A 242 -12.59 6.03 10.81
CA SER A 242 -13.32 7.30 10.92
C SER A 242 -14.77 7.07 11.35
N ASP A 243 -15.32 8.05 12.06
CA ASP A 243 -16.75 8.12 12.33
C ASP A 243 -17.42 8.95 11.22
N GLU A 244 -17.86 8.29 10.16
CA GLU A 244 -18.44 8.98 8.99
C GLU A 244 -19.76 9.72 9.32
N SER A 245 -20.44 9.38 10.44
CA SER A 245 -21.62 10.13 10.89
C SER A 245 -21.30 11.55 11.34
N ARG A 246 -20.03 11.77 11.75
CA ARG A 246 -19.51 13.07 12.20
C ARG A 246 -18.71 13.79 11.12
N ARG A 247 -18.59 13.22 9.93
CA ARG A 247 -17.87 13.87 8.82
C ARG A 247 -18.60 15.16 8.44
N PRO A 248 -17.90 16.30 8.37
CA PRO A 248 -18.48 17.52 7.83
C PRO A 248 -19.03 17.26 6.43
N ARG A 249 -20.26 17.67 6.18
CA ARG A 249 -20.83 17.60 4.84
C ARG A 249 -20.13 18.66 3.99
N ASP A 250 -19.44 18.20 2.97
CA ASP A 250 -18.85 19.09 1.99
C ASP A 250 -20.01 19.55 1.09
N GLU A 251 -20.43 20.81 1.22
CA GLU A 251 -21.51 21.39 0.39
C GLU A 251 -21.16 21.36 -1.10
N TYR A 252 -19.88 21.18 -1.41
CA TYR A 252 -19.31 21.11 -2.75
C TYR A 252 -18.82 19.71 -3.15
N SER A 253 -19.20 18.64 -2.42
CA SER A 253 -18.82 17.29 -2.83
C SER A 253 -19.51 16.92 -4.16
N GLU A 254 -18.78 16.21 -5.03
CA GLU A 254 -19.27 15.77 -6.35
C GLU A 254 -20.58 14.96 -6.27
N GLU A 255 -20.91 14.38 -5.11
CA GLU A 255 -22.16 13.65 -4.84
C GLU A 255 -23.37 14.57 -4.74
N ASN A 256 -23.16 15.87 -4.48
CA ASN A 256 -24.23 16.87 -4.29
C ASN A 256 -24.40 17.84 -5.47
N LEU A 257 -23.57 17.74 -6.52
CA LEU A 257 -23.72 18.57 -7.70
C LEU A 257 -24.67 17.91 -8.71
N PRO A 258 -25.81 18.51 -9.01
CA PRO A 258 -26.63 18.06 -10.13
C PRO A 258 -25.96 18.44 -11.44
N GLY A 259 -25.24 17.49 -12.04
CA GLY A 259 -24.60 17.64 -13.33
C GLY A 259 -23.10 17.45 -13.28
N SER A 260 -22.63 16.49 -14.06
CA SER A 260 -21.25 16.08 -14.18
C SER A 260 -20.37 17.20 -14.72
N PHE A 261 -19.57 17.83 -13.86
CA PHE A 261 -18.34 18.46 -14.34
C PHE A 261 -17.23 17.41 -14.38
N ARG A 262 -16.71 17.12 -15.56
CA ARG A 262 -15.53 16.29 -15.73
C ARG A 262 -14.38 16.93 -14.94
N LYS A 263 -13.66 16.11 -14.16
CA LYS A 263 -12.41 16.49 -13.49
C LYS A 263 -11.54 17.31 -14.43
N LEU A 264 -11.25 18.54 -14.05
CA LEU A 264 -10.09 19.26 -14.55
C LEU A 264 -8.89 18.65 -13.85
N GLU A 265 -8.11 17.85 -14.57
CA GLU A 265 -6.76 17.46 -14.12
C GLU A 265 -5.91 18.73 -14.19
N VAL A 266 -5.52 19.22 -13.02
CA VAL A 266 -4.45 20.22 -12.93
C VAL A 266 -3.17 19.45 -12.63
N ASP A 267 -2.18 19.61 -13.53
CA ASP A 267 -0.85 18.98 -13.51
C ASP A 267 -0.05 19.15 -12.21
#